data_9cf77b95e113f63b11b4aa741954e0ff
#
_entry.id   9cf77b95e113f63b11b4aa741954e0ff
#
_cell.length_a   1.000
_cell.length_b   1.000
_cell.length_c   1.000
_cell.angle_alpha   90.00
_cell.angle_beta   90.00
_cell.angle_gamma   90.00
#
_symmetry.space_group_name_H-M   'P 1'
#
loop_
_entity.id
_entity.type
_entity.pdbx_description
1 polymer ?
#
loop_
_entity_poly.entity_id
_entity_poly.type
_entity_poly.pdbx_seq_one_letter_code
_entity_poly.pdbx_strand_id
1 'polypeptide(L)'
;LVGLGFNPLYAAGLCLIVNTAPVAFGAMGIPIIVAGQVTGLDSFEIGQMVGRQLPFLTMIVLFWIMAIMDGWRGIKETWPAVIVAGGSFALAQYLSSNFLGPELPDIISSLVSLVCLTLFLRVWKPVRIFRFKPADNAAEQPLVVEKYRTGQIIRAWMPFLFLTATVTLWSIPPFKALFAPGGALYDLVVNIPIPFLDKLVAKMPPVVSAVTPYAAVFKFDWLSATGTAIIVAALIAIVYLKMKPADALSTFRSTLKELALPIYSIGMVLAFAFISNYSGLSATLALALAHTGPAFTFFSPFLGWLGVFLTGSDTSSNALFAALQATTAQQIGVSDLLLVAANTTGGVTGKMISPQSIAIACAAVGLVGKESDLFRFTVKHSLIFTCMVGVITTLQAYVLTWMIP
;
A
#
# COMPACT_ATOMS: atom_id res chain seq x y z
N LEU A 1 -9.12 -7.43 19.07
CA LEU A 1 -8.57 -8.78 19.33
C LEU A 1 -8.28 -8.99 20.82
N VAL A 2 -7.58 -8.09 21.51
CA VAL A 2 -7.29 -8.22 22.96
C VAL A 2 -8.60 -8.35 23.77
N GLY A 3 -9.62 -7.53 23.49
CA GLY A 3 -10.95 -7.64 24.10
C GLY A 3 -11.70 -8.96 23.80
N LEU A 4 -11.24 -9.74 22.83
CA LEU A 4 -11.74 -11.09 22.52
C LEU A 4 -10.89 -12.20 23.18
N GLY A 5 -9.97 -11.85 24.08
CA GLY A 5 -9.13 -12.79 24.82
C GLY A 5 -7.82 -13.18 24.14
N PHE A 6 -7.42 -12.47 23.06
CA PHE A 6 -6.11 -12.70 22.46
C PHE A 6 -4.99 -12.19 23.37
N ASN A 7 -3.90 -12.94 23.45
CA ASN A 7 -2.66 -12.41 24.03
C ASN A 7 -2.25 -11.15 23.27
N PRO A 8 -1.90 -10.04 23.96
CA PRO A 8 -1.57 -8.77 23.32
C PRO A 8 -0.48 -8.86 22.26
N LEU A 9 0.59 -9.64 22.49
CA LEU A 9 1.68 -9.83 21.53
C LEU A 9 1.19 -10.51 20.25
N TYR A 10 0.38 -11.58 20.39
CA TYR A 10 -0.22 -12.28 19.26
C TYR A 10 -1.19 -11.37 18.50
N ALA A 11 -2.04 -10.63 19.23
CA ALA A 11 -2.99 -9.70 18.61
C ALA A 11 -2.27 -8.65 17.75
N ALA A 12 -1.22 -8.03 18.30
CA ALA A 12 -0.40 -7.06 17.58
C ALA A 12 0.31 -7.66 16.37
N GLY A 13 0.95 -8.83 16.55
CA GLY A 13 1.67 -9.52 15.48
C GLY A 13 0.76 -9.97 14.35
N LEU A 14 -0.40 -10.54 14.64
CA LEU A 14 -1.38 -10.93 13.63
C LEU A 14 -1.90 -9.71 12.85
N CYS A 15 -2.18 -8.59 13.53
CA CYS A 15 -2.60 -7.35 12.84
C CYS A 15 -1.52 -6.83 11.91
N LEU A 16 -0.24 -6.86 12.31
CA LEU A 16 0.87 -6.45 11.45
C LEU A 16 1.03 -7.36 10.23
N ILE A 17 0.83 -8.67 10.38
CA ILE A 17 0.88 -9.62 9.28
C ILE A 17 -0.28 -9.41 8.30
N VAL A 18 -1.53 -9.25 8.79
CA VAL A 18 -2.70 -9.01 7.93
C VAL A 18 -2.59 -7.71 7.17
N ASN A 19 -2.04 -6.68 7.80
CA ASN A 19 -1.89 -5.36 7.18
C ASN A 19 -1.01 -5.37 5.92
N THR A 20 -0.28 -6.45 5.65
CA THR A 20 0.57 -6.59 4.46
C THR A 20 -0.21 -6.51 3.16
N ALA A 21 -1.42 -7.09 3.09
CA ALA A 21 -2.20 -7.18 1.86
C ALA A 21 -2.62 -5.81 1.26
N PRO A 22 -3.08 -4.81 2.05
CA PRO A 22 -3.55 -3.53 1.52
C PRO A 22 -2.46 -2.46 1.35
N VAL A 23 -1.26 -2.60 1.93
CA VAL A 23 -0.28 -1.48 2.05
C VAL A 23 0.11 -0.82 0.74
N ALA A 24 0.25 -1.58 -0.36
CA ALA A 24 0.66 -1.03 -1.65
C ALA A 24 -0.36 -0.04 -2.25
N PHE A 25 -1.65 -0.31 -2.06
CA PHE A 25 -2.75 0.55 -2.48
C PHE A 25 -3.23 1.47 -1.35
N GLY A 26 -2.56 1.43 -0.20
CA GLY A 26 -2.85 2.27 0.96
C GLY A 26 -2.75 3.75 0.64
N ALA A 27 -3.40 4.58 1.47
CA ALA A 27 -3.50 6.03 1.25
C ALA A 27 -3.93 6.37 -0.20
N MET A 28 -4.88 5.59 -0.75
CA MET A 28 -5.44 5.79 -2.10
C MET A 28 -4.37 5.72 -3.20
N GLY A 29 -3.53 4.71 -3.15
CA GLY A 29 -2.53 4.43 -4.18
C GLY A 29 -1.33 5.37 -4.21
N ILE A 30 -1.14 6.23 -3.21
CA ILE A 30 0.00 7.15 -3.16
C ILE A 30 1.35 6.43 -3.34
N PRO A 31 1.62 5.25 -2.76
CA PRO A 31 2.88 4.55 -3.02
C PRO A 31 3.14 4.30 -4.52
N ILE A 32 2.12 3.88 -5.24
CA ILE A 32 2.19 3.58 -6.68
C ILE A 32 2.30 4.87 -7.50
N ILE A 33 1.56 5.91 -7.13
CA ILE A 33 1.62 7.23 -7.79
C ILE A 33 3.03 7.81 -7.67
N VAL A 34 3.66 7.73 -6.48
CA VAL A 34 5.04 8.20 -6.28
C VAL A 34 6.05 7.34 -7.06
N ALA A 35 5.85 6.02 -7.14
CA ALA A 35 6.68 5.18 -8.00
C ALA A 35 6.64 5.65 -9.46
N GLY A 36 5.46 5.96 -9.99
CA GLY A 36 5.28 6.54 -11.32
C GLY A 36 5.98 7.89 -11.48
N GLN A 37 5.87 8.77 -10.50
CA GLN A 37 6.49 10.10 -10.54
C GLN A 37 8.02 10.05 -10.62
N VAL A 38 8.67 9.15 -9.87
CA VAL A 38 10.14 9.07 -9.82
C VAL A 38 10.74 8.25 -10.96
N THR A 39 9.96 7.37 -11.58
CA THR A 39 10.39 6.52 -12.71
C THR A 39 10.03 7.11 -14.07
N GLY A 40 8.95 7.87 -14.13
CA GLY A 40 8.29 8.31 -15.37
C GLY A 40 7.39 7.25 -16.01
N LEU A 41 7.19 6.10 -15.35
CA LEU A 41 6.27 5.06 -15.79
C LEU A 41 4.81 5.43 -15.47
N ASP A 42 3.87 4.89 -16.21
CA ASP A 42 2.45 5.12 -15.93
C ASP A 42 2.06 4.44 -14.61
N SER A 43 1.55 5.24 -13.67
CA SER A 43 1.08 4.75 -12.37
C SER A 43 -0.08 3.75 -12.50
N PHE A 44 -0.87 3.84 -13.58
CA PHE A 44 -1.93 2.86 -13.83
C PHE A 44 -1.34 1.49 -14.15
N GLU A 45 -0.35 1.41 -15.05
CA GLU A 45 0.34 0.17 -15.40
C GLU A 45 1.10 -0.43 -14.22
N ILE A 46 1.79 0.41 -13.41
CA ILE A 46 2.39 -0.05 -12.15
C ILE A 46 1.33 -0.64 -11.23
N GLY A 47 0.18 0.02 -11.08
CA GLY A 47 -0.96 -0.44 -10.30
C GLY A 47 -1.52 -1.78 -10.80
N GLN A 48 -1.63 -1.96 -12.12
CA GLN A 48 -2.01 -3.23 -12.74
C GLN A 48 -1.03 -4.34 -12.37
N MET A 49 0.27 -4.09 -12.48
CA MET A 49 1.30 -5.08 -12.17
C MET A 49 1.30 -5.47 -10.70
N VAL A 50 1.20 -4.49 -9.78
CA VAL A 50 1.04 -4.72 -8.33
C VAL A 50 -0.21 -5.55 -8.05
N GLY A 51 -1.33 -5.24 -8.71
CA GLY A 51 -2.59 -5.98 -8.62
C GLY A 51 -2.54 -7.38 -9.22
N ARG A 52 -1.48 -7.74 -9.92
CA ARG A 52 -1.21 -9.11 -10.43
C ARG A 52 -0.22 -9.88 -9.54
N GLN A 53 0.39 -9.21 -8.55
CA GLN A 53 1.28 -9.84 -7.55
C GLN A 53 0.59 -10.04 -6.21
N LEU A 54 -0.05 -9.01 -5.67
CA LEU A 54 -0.62 -9.02 -4.31
C LEU A 54 -1.73 -10.05 -4.07
N PRO A 55 -2.65 -10.37 -5.01
CA PRO A 55 -3.68 -11.37 -4.77
C PRO A 55 -3.15 -12.73 -4.30
N PHE A 56 -1.99 -13.16 -4.80
CA PHE A 56 -1.35 -14.39 -4.33
C PHE A 56 -0.91 -14.28 -2.88
N LEU A 57 -0.28 -13.15 -2.53
CA LEU A 57 0.16 -12.90 -1.16
C LEU A 57 -1.04 -12.80 -0.21
N THR A 58 -2.11 -12.12 -0.61
CA THR A 58 -3.34 -11.98 0.17
C THR A 58 -3.95 -13.32 0.53
N MET A 59 -4.05 -14.24 -0.43
CA MET A 59 -4.55 -15.59 -0.18
C MET A 59 -3.65 -16.35 0.81
N ILE A 60 -2.34 -16.31 0.60
CA ILE A 60 -1.39 -17.01 1.45
C ILE A 60 -1.43 -16.46 2.88
N VAL A 61 -1.47 -15.13 3.05
CA VAL A 61 -1.48 -14.47 4.38
C VAL A 61 -2.66 -14.93 5.22
N LEU A 62 -3.87 -15.08 4.66
CA LEU A 62 -5.03 -15.50 5.43
C LEU A 62 -4.91 -16.96 5.91
N PHE A 63 -4.45 -17.88 5.05
CA PHE A 63 -4.15 -19.25 5.48
C PHE A 63 -3.03 -19.29 6.51
N TRP A 64 -2.01 -18.44 6.33
CA TRP A 64 -0.87 -18.33 7.24
C TRP A 64 -1.28 -17.91 8.65
N ILE A 65 -2.21 -16.97 8.77
CA ILE A 65 -2.76 -16.54 10.04
C ILE A 65 -3.52 -17.68 10.74
N MET A 66 -4.34 -18.42 9.99
CA MET A 66 -5.02 -19.59 10.54
C MET A 66 -4.01 -20.65 11.03
N ALA A 67 -2.92 -20.84 10.30
CA ALA A 67 -1.83 -21.73 10.72
C ALA A 67 -1.13 -21.26 12.01
N ILE A 68 -0.90 -19.95 12.15
CA ILE A 68 -0.31 -19.37 13.38
C ILE A 68 -1.26 -19.55 14.57
N MET A 69 -2.58 -19.38 14.38
CA MET A 69 -3.57 -19.39 15.45
C MET A 69 -3.87 -20.79 16.00
N ASP A 70 -4.15 -21.76 15.13
CA ASP A 70 -4.62 -23.11 15.52
C ASP A 70 -3.97 -24.22 14.67
N GLY A 71 -2.84 -23.92 14.03
CA GLY A 71 -2.08 -24.89 13.22
C GLY A 71 -2.88 -25.43 12.03
N TRP A 72 -2.53 -26.63 11.60
CA TRP A 72 -3.17 -27.30 10.47
C TRP A 72 -4.65 -27.58 10.68
N ARG A 73 -5.05 -27.73 11.95
CA ARG A 73 -6.44 -27.94 12.33
C ARG A 73 -7.29 -26.69 12.04
N GLY A 74 -6.80 -25.50 12.42
CA GLY A 74 -7.48 -24.23 12.13
C GLY A 74 -7.73 -24.08 10.64
N ILE A 75 -6.72 -24.37 9.79
CA ILE A 75 -6.88 -24.36 8.33
C ILE A 75 -8.02 -25.30 7.90
N LYS A 76 -7.98 -26.56 8.33
CA LYS A 76 -9.01 -27.55 7.92
C LYS A 76 -10.43 -27.20 8.35
N GLU A 77 -10.58 -26.56 9.50
CA GLU A 77 -11.90 -26.22 10.03
C GLU A 77 -12.46 -24.90 9.44
N THR A 78 -11.59 -23.99 8.97
CA THR A 78 -12.00 -22.63 8.52
C THR A 78 -11.73 -22.32 7.05
N TRP A 79 -11.12 -23.23 6.27
CA TRP A 79 -10.74 -22.97 4.88
C TRP A 79 -11.86 -22.42 3.99
N PRO A 80 -13.18 -22.79 4.15
CA PRO A 80 -14.21 -22.22 3.28
C PRO A 80 -14.39 -20.71 3.53
N ALA A 81 -14.35 -20.30 4.81
CA ALA A 81 -14.43 -18.88 5.17
C ALA A 81 -13.18 -18.11 4.73
N VAL A 82 -12.01 -18.73 4.83
CA VAL A 82 -10.74 -18.14 4.38
C VAL A 82 -10.74 -17.93 2.86
N ILE A 83 -11.22 -18.92 2.07
CA ILE A 83 -11.34 -18.78 0.62
C ILE A 83 -12.36 -17.70 0.25
N VAL A 84 -13.49 -17.63 0.91
CA VAL A 84 -14.49 -16.60 0.62
C VAL A 84 -13.93 -15.21 0.94
N ALA A 85 -13.34 -15.03 2.12
CA ALA A 85 -12.76 -13.74 2.51
C ALA A 85 -11.59 -13.33 1.60
N GLY A 86 -10.59 -14.22 1.49
CA GLY A 86 -9.38 -13.95 0.71
C GLY A 86 -9.63 -13.91 -0.79
N GLY A 87 -10.42 -14.84 -1.31
CA GLY A 87 -10.74 -14.91 -2.74
C GLY A 87 -11.56 -13.71 -3.21
N SER A 88 -12.56 -13.29 -2.46
CA SER A 88 -13.34 -12.09 -2.79
C SER A 88 -12.51 -10.82 -2.69
N PHE A 89 -11.62 -10.71 -1.68
CA PHE A 89 -10.69 -9.60 -1.56
C PHE A 89 -9.71 -9.58 -2.74
N ALA A 90 -9.03 -10.70 -3.00
CA ALA A 90 -8.03 -10.84 -4.05
C ALA A 90 -8.61 -10.56 -5.45
N LEU A 91 -9.80 -11.10 -5.73
CA LEU A 91 -10.50 -10.87 -7.00
C LEU A 91 -10.89 -9.39 -7.16
N ALA A 92 -11.46 -8.79 -6.13
CA ALA A 92 -11.85 -7.38 -6.16
C ALA A 92 -10.62 -6.46 -6.28
N GLN A 93 -9.50 -6.78 -5.61
CA GLN A 93 -8.23 -6.07 -5.70
C GLN A 93 -7.66 -6.15 -7.13
N TYR A 94 -7.65 -7.35 -7.73
CA TYR A 94 -7.23 -7.54 -9.11
C TYR A 94 -8.10 -6.73 -10.08
N LEU A 95 -9.42 -6.85 -9.98
CA LEU A 95 -10.33 -6.15 -10.91
C LEU A 95 -10.23 -4.64 -10.76
N SER A 96 -10.22 -4.11 -9.54
CA SER A 96 -10.15 -2.65 -9.32
C SER A 96 -8.80 -2.08 -9.73
N SER A 97 -7.68 -2.73 -9.43
CA SER A 97 -6.35 -2.24 -9.83
C SER A 97 -6.12 -2.31 -11.34
N ASN A 98 -6.68 -3.31 -12.02
CA ASN A 98 -6.48 -3.49 -13.46
C ASN A 98 -7.43 -2.67 -14.33
N PHE A 99 -8.60 -2.25 -13.81
CA PHE A 99 -9.63 -1.58 -14.62
C PHE A 99 -10.05 -0.19 -14.11
N LEU A 100 -9.81 0.14 -12.84
CA LEU A 100 -10.22 1.42 -12.27
C LEU A 100 -9.03 2.32 -11.90
N GLY A 101 -7.91 1.74 -11.47
CA GLY A 101 -6.70 2.48 -11.10
C GLY A 101 -6.18 2.13 -9.70
N PRO A 102 -5.04 2.70 -9.29
CA PRO A 102 -4.39 2.37 -8.03
C PRO A 102 -5.08 2.95 -6.79
N GLU A 103 -6.01 3.89 -6.94
CA GLU A 103 -6.60 4.64 -5.83
C GLU A 103 -7.70 3.88 -5.06
N LEU A 104 -8.38 2.93 -5.73
CA LEU A 104 -9.60 2.30 -5.23
C LEU A 104 -9.47 0.85 -4.74
N PRO A 105 -8.41 0.08 -5.04
CA PRO A 105 -8.38 -1.34 -4.78
C PRO A 105 -8.65 -1.72 -3.32
N ASP A 106 -8.08 -1.01 -2.35
CA ASP A 106 -8.25 -1.34 -0.94
C ASP A 106 -9.68 -1.11 -0.45
N ILE A 107 -10.30 -0.03 -0.90
CA ILE A 107 -11.68 0.30 -0.50
C ILE A 107 -12.65 -0.74 -1.06
N ILE A 108 -12.56 -1.00 -2.37
CA ILE A 108 -13.46 -1.93 -3.06
C ILE A 108 -13.26 -3.35 -2.53
N SER A 109 -12.01 -3.79 -2.39
CA SER A 109 -11.70 -5.16 -1.93
C SER A 109 -12.17 -5.41 -0.52
N SER A 110 -11.97 -4.43 0.39
CA SER A 110 -12.41 -4.53 1.77
C SER A 110 -13.94 -4.63 1.88
N LEU A 111 -14.67 -3.78 1.14
CA LEU A 111 -16.13 -3.79 1.14
C LEU A 111 -16.68 -5.09 0.53
N VAL A 112 -16.15 -5.52 -0.60
CA VAL A 112 -16.58 -6.76 -1.27
C VAL A 112 -16.31 -7.96 -0.35
N SER A 113 -15.12 -8.06 0.24
CA SER A 113 -14.76 -9.15 1.14
C SER A 113 -15.65 -9.16 2.39
N LEU A 114 -15.91 -8.00 2.98
CA LEU A 114 -16.80 -7.86 4.14
C LEU A 114 -18.22 -8.36 3.82
N VAL A 115 -18.79 -7.96 2.69
CA VAL A 115 -20.12 -8.36 2.26
C VAL A 115 -20.17 -9.86 1.97
N CYS A 116 -19.23 -10.37 1.17
CA CYS A 116 -19.16 -11.79 0.81
C CYS A 116 -19.01 -12.68 2.04
N LEU A 117 -18.08 -12.33 2.95
CA LEU A 117 -17.88 -13.10 4.17
C LEU A 117 -19.12 -13.05 5.09
N THR A 118 -19.73 -11.87 5.26
CA THR A 118 -20.91 -11.70 6.09
C THR A 118 -22.09 -12.53 5.57
N LEU A 119 -22.32 -12.53 4.26
CA LEU A 119 -23.37 -13.35 3.63
C LEU A 119 -23.05 -14.84 3.77
N PHE A 120 -21.81 -15.24 3.54
CA PHE A 120 -21.37 -16.61 3.66
C PHE A 120 -21.56 -17.16 5.08
N LEU A 121 -21.20 -16.40 6.11
CA LEU A 121 -21.32 -16.80 7.51
C LEU A 121 -22.80 -16.91 8.01
N ARG A 122 -23.76 -16.41 7.24
CA ARG A 122 -25.19 -16.67 7.53
C ARG A 122 -25.59 -18.11 7.19
N VAL A 123 -24.93 -18.71 6.21
CA VAL A 123 -25.22 -20.05 5.69
C VAL A 123 -24.27 -21.08 6.27
N TRP A 124 -23.00 -20.71 6.46
CA TRP A 124 -21.95 -21.60 6.91
C TRP A 124 -21.48 -21.24 8.32
N LYS A 125 -21.22 -22.26 9.14
CA LYS A 125 -20.65 -22.12 10.50
C LYS A 125 -19.55 -23.15 10.69
N PRO A 126 -18.45 -22.80 11.37
CA PRO A 126 -17.42 -23.77 11.70
C PRO A 126 -17.98 -24.82 12.66
N VAL A 127 -17.48 -26.04 12.53
CA VAL A 127 -17.88 -27.16 13.39
C VAL A 127 -17.49 -26.90 14.85
N ARG A 128 -16.38 -26.20 15.07
CA ARG A 128 -15.87 -25.81 16.38
C ARG A 128 -15.60 -24.30 16.41
N ILE A 129 -16.00 -23.67 17.51
CA ILE A 129 -15.64 -22.29 17.78
C ILE A 129 -14.29 -22.30 18.52
N PHE A 130 -13.24 -21.76 17.88
CA PHE A 130 -11.95 -21.58 18.51
C PHE A 130 -12.05 -20.54 19.63
N ARG A 131 -11.56 -20.88 20.83
CA ARG A 131 -11.45 -19.96 21.96
C ARG A 131 -10.04 -20.07 22.55
N PHE A 132 -9.47 -18.93 22.89
CA PHE A 132 -8.26 -18.94 23.71
C PHE A 132 -8.60 -19.43 25.12
N LYS A 133 -7.71 -20.20 25.73
CA LYS A 133 -7.82 -20.48 27.15
C LYS A 133 -7.74 -19.13 27.88
N PRO A 134 -8.67 -18.77 28.76
CA PRO A 134 -8.55 -17.55 29.55
C PRO A 134 -7.19 -17.58 30.27
N ALA A 135 -6.47 -16.48 30.25
CA ALA A 135 -5.38 -16.28 31.21
C ALA A 135 -6.03 -16.34 32.60
N ASP A 136 -5.42 -17.07 33.54
CA ASP A 136 -5.98 -17.54 34.81
C ASP A 136 -6.68 -16.50 35.71
N ASN A 137 -6.98 -15.30 35.26
CA ASN A 137 -7.67 -14.25 36.05
C ASN A 137 -8.50 -13.26 35.20
N ALA A 138 -8.85 -13.57 33.95
CA ALA A 138 -9.75 -12.71 33.20
C ALA A 138 -11.18 -13.19 33.39
N ALA A 139 -11.94 -12.52 34.26
CA ALA A 139 -13.38 -12.67 34.34
C ALA A 139 -13.98 -12.44 32.95
N GLU A 140 -14.83 -13.37 32.47
CA GLU A 140 -15.62 -13.23 31.26
C GLU A 140 -16.48 -11.94 31.41
N GLN A 141 -15.97 -10.82 30.92
CA GLN A 141 -16.84 -9.65 30.77
C GLN A 141 -17.67 -9.90 29.50
N PRO A 142 -19.00 -10.03 29.63
CA PRO A 142 -19.85 -10.16 28.46
C PRO A 142 -19.66 -8.91 27.59
N LEU A 143 -19.32 -9.13 26.31
CA LEU A 143 -19.30 -8.05 25.32
C LEU A 143 -20.69 -7.42 25.28
N VAL A 144 -20.84 -6.25 25.86
CA VAL A 144 -22.06 -5.45 25.75
C VAL A 144 -22.13 -4.94 24.31
N VAL A 145 -22.85 -5.69 23.47
CA VAL A 145 -23.10 -5.26 22.08
C VAL A 145 -24.19 -4.19 22.14
N GLU A 146 -23.79 -2.94 22.13
CA GLU A 146 -24.72 -1.82 21.96
C GLU A 146 -25.43 -1.96 20.61
N LYS A 147 -26.76 -2.01 20.64
CA LYS A 147 -27.58 -2.05 19.43
C LYS A 147 -27.80 -0.63 18.92
N TYR A 148 -27.03 -0.24 17.91
CA TYR A 148 -27.23 1.03 17.21
C TYR A 148 -28.41 0.95 16.24
N ARG A 149 -29.16 2.05 16.11
CA ARG A 149 -30.22 2.16 15.09
C ARG A 149 -29.56 2.26 13.70
N THR A 150 -30.19 1.65 12.69
CA THR A 150 -29.68 1.67 11.30
C THR A 150 -29.33 3.09 10.81
N GLY A 151 -30.14 4.10 11.15
CA GLY A 151 -29.84 5.49 10.80
C GLY A 151 -28.57 6.05 11.43
N GLN A 152 -28.21 5.62 12.66
CA GLN A 152 -26.94 6.02 13.30
C GLN A 152 -25.76 5.36 12.60
N ILE A 153 -25.91 4.10 12.22
CA ILE A 153 -24.87 3.36 11.46
C ILE A 153 -24.65 4.04 10.10
N ILE A 154 -25.71 4.29 9.33
CA ILE A 154 -25.62 4.97 8.04
C ILE A 154 -24.95 6.34 8.19
N ARG A 155 -25.38 7.14 9.18
CA ARG A 155 -24.79 8.46 9.42
C ARG A 155 -23.29 8.40 9.73
N ALA A 156 -22.85 7.41 10.48
CA ALA A 156 -21.43 7.21 10.81
C ALA A 156 -20.61 6.77 9.59
N TRP A 157 -21.21 6.05 8.64
CA TRP A 157 -20.55 5.60 7.42
C TRP A 157 -20.52 6.66 6.30
N MET A 158 -21.38 7.67 6.35
CA MET A 158 -21.49 8.67 5.27
C MET A 158 -20.17 9.37 4.91
N PRO A 159 -19.29 9.79 5.84
CA PRO A 159 -18.00 10.38 5.47
C PRO A 159 -17.14 9.45 4.61
N PHE A 160 -17.13 8.16 4.89
CA PHE A 160 -16.40 7.16 4.09
C PHE A 160 -17.03 6.96 2.72
N LEU A 161 -18.35 7.00 2.62
CA LEU A 161 -19.07 6.93 1.33
C LEU A 161 -18.79 8.17 0.48
N PHE A 162 -18.77 9.38 1.06
CA PHE A 162 -18.38 10.59 0.35
C PHE A 162 -16.94 10.50 -0.15
N LEU A 163 -16.02 10.05 0.69
CA LEU A 163 -14.63 9.82 0.31
C LEU A 163 -14.52 8.85 -0.88
N THR A 164 -15.18 7.70 -0.78
CA THR A 164 -15.19 6.72 -1.87
C THR A 164 -15.77 7.30 -3.16
N ALA A 165 -16.89 8.00 -3.08
CA ALA A 165 -17.55 8.59 -4.26
C ALA A 165 -16.69 9.66 -4.94
N THR A 166 -16.08 10.58 -4.16
CA THR A 166 -15.22 11.63 -4.72
C THR A 166 -13.95 11.05 -5.31
N VAL A 167 -13.26 10.13 -4.61
CA VAL A 167 -12.05 9.50 -5.15
C VAL A 167 -12.38 8.67 -6.39
N THR A 168 -13.50 7.95 -6.41
CA THR A 168 -13.96 7.25 -7.63
C THR A 168 -14.13 8.22 -8.79
N LEU A 169 -14.80 9.36 -8.56
CA LEU A 169 -14.99 10.37 -9.61
C LEU A 169 -13.65 10.89 -10.15
N TRP A 170 -12.67 11.15 -9.26
CA TRP A 170 -11.32 11.61 -9.65
C TRP A 170 -10.50 10.54 -10.37
N SER A 171 -10.82 9.26 -10.16
CA SER A 171 -10.05 8.13 -10.71
C SER A 171 -10.53 7.68 -12.09
N ILE A 172 -11.78 7.97 -12.46
CA ILE A 172 -12.34 7.51 -13.75
C ILE A 172 -11.66 8.18 -14.95
N PRO A 173 -11.40 7.42 -16.05
CA PRO A 173 -10.71 7.94 -17.22
C PRO A 173 -11.33 9.23 -17.83
N PRO A 174 -12.67 9.38 -17.96
CA PRO A 174 -13.26 10.61 -18.47
C PRO A 174 -12.93 11.86 -17.64
N PHE A 175 -12.83 11.73 -16.31
CA PHE A 175 -12.45 12.85 -15.44
C PHE A 175 -10.96 13.17 -15.58
N LYS A 176 -10.09 12.17 -15.59
CA LYS A 176 -8.64 12.35 -15.81
C LYS A 176 -8.36 12.98 -17.19
N ALA A 177 -9.12 12.62 -18.21
CA ALA A 177 -8.99 13.17 -19.57
C ALA A 177 -9.21 14.68 -19.64
N LEU A 178 -9.99 15.29 -18.74
CA LEU A 178 -10.17 16.73 -18.66
C LEU A 178 -8.85 17.49 -18.43
N PHE A 179 -7.90 16.86 -17.72
CA PHE A 179 -6.60 17.44 -17.35
C PHE A 179 -5.44 16.93 -18.23
N ALA A 180 -5.72 16.04 -19.17
CA ALA A 180 -4.73 15.55 -20.13
C ALA A 180 -4.50 16.58 -21.25
N PRO A 181 -3.40 16.49 -22.00
CA PRO A 181 -3.18 17.36 -23.17
C PRO A 181 -4.36 17.34 -24.13
N GLY A 182 -4.91 18.53 -24.42
CA GLY A 182 -6.13 18.70 -25.22
C GLY A 182 -7.45 18.61 -24.45
N GLY A 183 -7.43 18.33 -23.15
CA GLY A 183 -8.62 18.36 -22.29
C GLY A 183 -9.02 19.78 -21.89
N ALA A 184 -10.30 19.98 -21.55
CA ALA A 184 -10.89 21.29 -21.25
C ALA A 184 -10.27 22.00 -20.03
N LEU A 185 -9.62 21.28 -19.11
CA LEU A 185 -9.00 21.81 -17.90
C LEU A 185 -7.48 21.66 -17.91
N TYR A 186 -6.89 21.38 -19.07
CA TYR A 186 -5.43 21.18 -19.19
C TYR A 186 -4.64 22.42 -18.75
N ASP A 187 -5.13 23.62 -19.02
CA ASP A 187 -4.47 24.88 -18.65
C ASP A 187 -4.34 25.09 -17.13
N LEU A 188 -5.09 24.32 -16.32
CA LEU A 188 -4.96 24.32 -14.86
C LEU A 188 -3.81 23.42 -14.36
N VAL A 189 -3.20 22.64 -15.25
CA VAL A 189 -2.00 21.85 -14.96
C VAL A 189 -0.77 22.67 -15.32
N VAL A 190 -0.06 23.15 -14.31
CA VAL A 190 1.11 24.02 -14.50
C VAL A 190 2.36 23.17 -14.49
N ASN A 191 3.09 23.16 -15.61
CA ASN A 191 4.39 22.50 -15.72
C ASN A 191 5.49 23.53 -15.51
N ILE A 192 6.25 23.39 -14.42
CA ILE A 192 7.29 24.34 -14.00
C ILE A 192 8.66 23.68 -14.24
N PRO A 193 9.41 24.07 -15.28
CA PRO A 193 10.78 23.59 -15.45
C PRO A 193 11.64 24.13 -14.31
N ILE A 194 12.45 23.26 -13.71
CA ILE A 194 13.32 23.62 -12.60
C ILE A 194 14.53 24.40 -13.16
N PRO A 195 14.71 25.67 -12.78
CA PRO A 195 15.82 26.48 -13.26
C PRO A 195 17.17 25.83 -12.96
N PHE A 196 18.11 25.91 -13.88
CA PHE A 196 19.47 25.36 -13.77
C PHE A 196 19.54 23.82 -13.65
N LEU A 197 18.45 23.09 -13.90
CA LEU A 197 18.42 21.64 -13.84
C LEU A 197 17.75 20.99 -15.07
N ASP A 198 16.63 21.56 -15.55
CA ASP A 198 15.86 20.96 -16.66
C ASP A 198 16.72 20.81 -17.91
N LYS A 199 16.86 19.54 -18.38
CA LYS A 199 17.64 19.15 -19.56
C LYS A 199 19.15 19.46 -19.51
N LEU A 200 19.67 19.94 -18.38
CA LEU A 200 21.10 20.20 -18.20
C LEU A 200 21.86 18.98 -17.70
N VAL A 201 21.17 18.01 -17.15
CA VAL A 201 21.68 16.66 -16.84
C VAL A 201 21.29 15.72 -17.98
N ALA A 202 22.19 14.86 -18.42
CA ALA A 202 21.93 13.85 -19.43
C ALA A 202 22.18 12.44 -18.89
N LYS A 203 21.32 11.51 -19.26
CA LYS A 203 21.58 10.08 -19.10
C LYS A 203 22.51 9.63 -20.22
N MET A 204 23.52 8.83 -19.86
CA MET A 204 24.57 8.36 -20.76
C MET A 204 24.56 6.82 -20.88
N PRO A 205 25.09 6.26 -21.98
CA PRO A 205 25.41 4.83 -22.02
C PRO A 205 26.35 4.44 -20.86
N PRO A 206 26.17 3.23 -20.25
CA PRO A 206 25.27 2.15 -20.63
C PRO A 206 23.87 2.26 -20.02
N VAL A 207 23.54 3.29 -19.25
CA VAL A 207 22.23 3.46 -18.59
C VAL A 207 21.10 3.60 -19.62
N VAL A 208 21.41 4.29 -20.72
CA VAL A 208 20.53 4.43 -21.91
C VAL A 208 21.35 4.14 -23.16
N SER A 209 20.69 3.79 -24.26
CA SER A 209 21.35 3.46 -25.54
C SER A 209 22.00 4.67 -26.20
N ALA A 210 21.44 5.86 -26.01
CA ALA A 210 21.95 7.12 -26.54
C ALA A 210 21.83 8.24 -25.49
N VAL A 211 22.69 9.26 -25.61
CA VAL A 211 22.65 10.42 -24.71
C VAL A 211 21.26 11.06 -24.75
N THR A 212 20.58 11.07 -23.60
CA THR A 212 19.21 11.58 -23.48
C THR A 212 19.14 12.65 -22.40
N PRO A 213 18.74 13.90 -22.74
CA PRO A 213 18.52 14.94 -21.75
C PRO A 213 17.48 14.49 -20.71
N TYR A 214 17.79 14.72 -19.44
CA TYR A 214 16.90 14.36 -18.34
C TYR A 214 16.01 15.56 -17.99
N ALA A 215 14.70 15.41 -18.20
CA ALA A 215 13.76 16.48 -17.87
C ALA A 215 13.65 16.66 -16.35
N ALA A 216 13.61 17.90 -15.91
CA ALA A 216 13.38 18.29 -14.52
C ALA A 216 12.23 19.31 -14.48
N VAL A 217 11.01 18.81 -14.65
CA VAL A 217 9.78 19.61 -14.68
C VAL A 217 8.90 19.22 -13.51
N PHE A 218 8.57 20.19 -12.66
CA PHE A 218 7.57 20.00 -11.61
C PHE A 218 6.18 20.21 -12.20
N LYS A 219 5.38 19.15 -12.19
CA LYS A 219 3.98 19.19 -12.60
C LYS A 219 3.09 19.56 -11.42
N PHE A 220 2.57 20.77 -11.41
CA PHE A 220 1.64 21.24 -10.40
C PHE A 220 0.20 21.02 -10.87
N ASP A 221 -0.37 19.87 -10.52
CA ASP A 221 -1.70 19.41 -10.94
C ASP A 221 -2.68 19.33 -9.76
N TRP A 222 -2.71 20.39 -8.97
CA TRP A 222 -3.44 20.48 -7.71
C TRP A 222 -4.91 20.07 -7.79
N LEU A 223 -5.61 20.35 -8.90
CA LEU A 223 -7.03 20.05 -9.04
C LEU A 223 -7.30 18.59 -9.41
N SER A 224 -6.45 17.97 -10.21
CA SER A 224 -6.55 16.54 -10.59
C SER A 224 -5.99 15.61 -9.54
N ALA A 225 -5.23 16.12 -8.57
CA ALA A 225 -4.63 15.32 -7.50
C ALA A 225 -5.69 14.67 -6.59
N THR A 226 -5.45 13.44 -6.19
CA THR A 226 -6.31 12.68 -5.25
C THR A 226 -6.53 13.43 -3.93
N GLY A 227 -5.55 14.21 -3.48
CA GLY A 227 -5.67 15.06 -2.28
C GLY A 227 -6.83 16.05 -2.37
N THR A 228 -7.11 16.59 -3.54
CA THR A 228 -8.26 17.49 -3.77
C THR A 228 -9.59 16.75 -3.65
N ALA A 229 -9.69 15.51 -4.15
CA ALA A 229 -10.86 14.67 -3.93
C ALA A 229 -11.15 14.44 -2.44
N ILE A 230 -10.09 14.22 -1.65
CA ILE A 230 -10.19 14.04 -0.19
C ILE A 230 -10.70 15.33 0.48
N ILE A 231 -10.17 16.49 0.09
CA ILE A 231 -10.62 17.78 0.62
C ILE A 231 -12.10 18.01 0.30
N VAL A 232 -12.52 17.73 -0.95
CA VAL A 232 -13.93 17.84 -1.37
C VAL A 232 -14.82 16.91 -0.54
N ALA A 233 -14.40 15.65 -0.32
CA ALA A 233 -15.12 14.72 0.54
C ALA A 233 -15.26 15.24 1.97
N ALA A 234 -14.18 15.79 2.53
CA ALA A 234 -14.20 16.38 3.87
C ALA A 234 -15.16 17.58 3.98
N LEU A 235 -15.18 18.47 2.97
CA LEU A 235 -16.11 19.60 2.93
C LEU A 235 -17.57 19.11 2.85
N ILE A 236 -17.87 18.12 2.03
CA ILE A 236 -19.20 17.52 1.95
C ILE A 236 -19.59 16.89 3.31
N ALA A 237 -18.66 16.17 3.96
CA ALA A 237 -18.90 15.55 5.26
C ALA A 237 -19.17 16.60 6.36
N ILE A 238 -18.44 17.72 6.38
CA ILE A 238 -18.65 18.84 7.32
C ILE A 238 -20.09 19.38 7.18
N VAL A 239 -20.54 19.62 5.96
CA VAL A 239 -21.89 20.12 5.69
C VAL A 239 -22.94 19.07 6.10
N TYR A 240 -22.77 17.81 5.70
CA TYR A 240 -23.70 16.72 6.02
C TYR A 240 -23.83 16.48 7.53
N LEU A 241 -22.73 16.49 8.25
CA LEU A 241 -22.72 16.29 9.71
C LEU A 241 -23.15 17.56 10.48
N LYS A 242 -23.37 18.68 9.78
CA LYS A 242 -23.71 19.98 10.37
C LYS A 242 -22.67 20.42 11.41
N MET A 243 -21.39 20.22 11.12
CA MET A 243 -20.30 20.66 12.00
C MET A 243 -20.24 22.19 12.06
N LYS A 244 -19.93 22.73 13.23
CA LYS A 244 -19.68 24.17 13.35
C LYS A 244 -18.37 24.53 12.63
N PRO A 245 -18.29 25.65 11.91
CA PRO A 245 -17.06 26.06 11.21
C PRO A 245 -15.83 26.15 12.14
N ALA A 246 -16.03 26.56 13.38
CA ALA A 246 -14.95 26.62 14.38
C ALA A 246 -14.40 25.23 14.70
N ASP A 247 -15.26 24.21 14.86
CA ASP A 247 -14.86 22.83 15.15
C ASP A 247 -14.14 22.22 13.92
N ALA A 248 -14.65 22.47 12.72
CA ALA A 248 -14.01 22.03 11.48
C ALA A 248 -12.60 22.63 11.32
N LEU A 249 -12.46 23.95 11.57
CA LEU A 249 -11.16 24.63 11.50
C LEU A 249 -10.21 24.15 12.59
N SER A 250 -10.70 23.92 13.80
CA SER A 250 -9.91 23.36 14.91
C SER A 250 -9.39 21.96 14.56
N THR A 251 -10.26 21.09 14.04
CA THR A 251 -9.89 19.74 13.58
C THR A 251 -8.83 19.81 12.48
N PHE A 252 -9.01 20.68 11.48
CA PHE A 252 -8.04 20.85 10.40
C PHE A 252 -6.67 21.31 10.92
N ARG A 253 -6.63 22.27 11.85
CA ARG A 253 -5.37 22.74 12.48
C ARG A 253 -4.70 21.63 13.28
N SER A 254 -5.45 20.84 14.05
CA SER A 254 -4.92 19.71 14.80
C SER A 254 -4.33 18.66 13.85
N THR A 255 -5.03 18.32 12.77
CA THR A 255 -4.54 17.41 11.74
C THR A 255 -3.25 17.91 11.10
N LEU A 256 -3.16 19.18 10.72
CA LEU A 256 -1.92 19.75 10.17
C LEU A 256 -0.76 19.67 11.17
N LYS A 257 -1.02 19.93 12.45
CA LYS A 257 0.01 19.83 13.50
C LYS A 257 0.49 18.39 13.67
N GLU A 258 -0.41 17.41 13.66
CA GLU A 258 -0.08 15.99 13.76
C GLU A 258 0.69 15.49 12.54
N LEU A 259 0.33 15.97 11.35
CA LEU A 259 0.95 15.58 10.09
C LEU A 259 2.18 16.40 9.72
N ALA A 260 2.54 17.44 10.47
CA ALA A 260 3.68 18.31 10.14
C ALA A 260 4.99 17.53 9.97
N LEU A 261 5.31 16.64 10.91
CA LEU A 261 6.52 15.82 10.84
C LEU A 261 6.48 14.78 9.70
N PRO A 262 5.38 14.02 9.51
CA PRO A 262 5.22 13.18 8.32
C PRO A 262 5.38 13.93 6.99
N ILE A 263 4.76 15.10 6.84
CA ILE A 263 4.86 15.91 5.61
C ILE A 263 6.31 16.32 5.36
N TYR A 264 6.99 16.85 6.40
CA TYR A 264 8.40 17.20 6.31
C TYR A 264 9.29 16.00 5.94
N SER A 265 9.08 14.87 6.59
CA SER A 265 9.84 13.63 6.34
C SER A 265 9.66 13.14 4.91
N ILE A 266 8.42 13.09 4.39
CA ILE A 266 8.14 12.69 3.01
C ILE A 266 8.80 13.66 2.03
N GLY A 267 8.71 14.97 2.29
CA GLY A 267 9.37 15.98 1.46
C GLY A 267 10.89 15.80 1.38
N MET A 268 11.54 15.51 2.51
CA MET A 268 12.99 15.26 2.56
C MET A 268 13.38 13.95 1.84
N VAL A 269 12.58 12.89 1.97
CA VAL A 269 12.80 11.63 1.26
C VAL A 269 12.67 11.82 -0.25
N LEU A 270 11.65 12.54 -0.70
CA LEU A 270 11.49 12.87 -2.12
C LEU A 270 12.64 13.73 -2.64
N ALA A 271 13.06 14.75 -1.89
CA ALA A 271 14.23 15.58 -2.26
C ALA A 271 15.47 14.72 -2.43
N PHE A 272 15.77 13.81 -1.47
CA PHE A 272 16.90 12.88 -1.57
C PHE A 272 16.76 11.97 -2.79
N ALA A 273 15.57 11.44 -3.07
CA ALA A 273 15.32 10.57 -4.22
C ALA A 273 15.63 11.29 -5.56
N PHE A 274 15.12 12.52 -5.73
CA PHE A 274 15.39 13.31 -6.94
C PHE A 274 16.87 13.71 -7.06
N ILE A 275 17.52 14.11 -5.95
CA ILE A 275 18.95 14.38 -5.95
C ILE A 275 19.74 13.12 -6.36
N SER A 276 19.40 11.96 -5.83
CA SER A 276 20.06 10.69 -6.18
C SER A 276 19.86 10.33 -7.66
N ASN A 277 18.70 10.63 -8.23
CA ASN A 277 18.43 10.39 -9.64
C ASN A 277 19.22 11.35 -10.54
N TYR A 278 19.21 12.66 -10.26
CA TYR A 278 19.91 13.65 -11.06
C TYR A 278 21.42 13.61 -10.89
N SER A 279 21.94 13.21 -9.72
CA SER A 279 23.38 13.02 -9.49
C SER A 279 23.96 11.77 -10.14
N GLY A 280 23.10 10.85 -10.62
CA GLY A 280 23.50 9.55 -11.17
C GLY A 280 23.78 8.47 -10.12
N LEU A 281 23.57 8.74 -8.82
CA LEU A 281 23.76 7.76 -7.76
C LEU A 281 22.87 6.53 -7.97
N SER A 282 21.57 6.75 -8.24
CA SER A 282 20.64 5.66 -8.54
C SER A 282 21.07 4.83 -9.75
N ALA A 283 21.54 5.49 -10.82
CA ALA A 283 22.01 4.82 -12.02
C ALA A 283 23.27 4.00 -11.77
N THR A 284 24.23 4.54 -10.99
CA THR A 284 25.48 3.84 -10.64
C THR A 284 25.19 2.58 -9.81
N LEU A 285 24.31 2.69 -8.81
CA LEU A 285 23.88 1.54 -8.01
C LEU A 285 23.12 0.50 -8.84
N ALA A 286 22.26 0.96 -9.77
CA ALA A 286 21.54 0.07 -10.67
C ALA A 286 22.49 -0.75 -11.57
N LEU A 287 23.53 -0.12 -12.12
CA LEU A 287 24.57 -0.81 -12.90
C LEU A 287 25.31 -1.84 -12.03
N ALA A 288 25.67 -1.50 -10.80
CA ALA A 288 26.30 -2.45 -9.88
C ALA A 288 25.39 -3.66 -9.59
N LEU A 289 24.12 -3.42 -9.34
CA LEU A 289 23.13 -4.49 -9.11
C LEU A 289 22.85 -5.33 -10.36
N ALA A 290 22.91 -4.72 -11.55
CA ALA A 290 22.74 -5.42 -12.81
C ALA A 290 23.80 -6.53 -13.04
N HIS A 291 24.98 -6.45 -12.42
CA HIS A 291 25.96 -7.54 -12.42
C HIS A 291 25.46 -8.84 -11.77
N THR A 292 24.42 -8.80 -10.94
CA THR A 292 23.80 -10.02 -10.41
C THR A 292 22.94 -10.76 -11.46
N GLY A 293 22.69 -10.12 -12.61
CA GLY A 293 21.98 -10.70 -13.74
C GLY A 293 20.55 -11.15 -13.36
N PRO A 294 20.12 -12.33 -13.88
CA PRO A 294 18.78 -12.85 -13.62
C PRO A 294 18.40 -13.05 -12.15
N ALA A 295 19.40 -13.27 -11.27
CA ALA A 295 19.15 -13.43 -9.84
C ALA A 295 18.56 -12.17 -9.20
N PHE A 296 18.78 -10.99 -9.80
CA PHE A 296 18.24 -9.75 -9.29
C PHE A 296 16.70 -9.77 -9.21
N THR A 297 16.01 -10.46 -10.10
CA THR A 297 14.55 -10.54 -10.07
C THR A 297 14.03 -11.13 -8.76
N PHE A 298 14.76 -12.07 -8.17
CA PHE A 298 14.45 -12.61 -6.85
C PHE A 298 14.78 -11.62 -5.72
N PHE A 299 15.90 -10.90 -5.83
CA PHE A 299 16.35 -9.97 -4.79
C PHE A 299 15.69 -8.58 -4.88
N SER A 300 15.08 -8.24 -6.00
CA SER A 300 14.43 -6.95 -6.23
C SER A 300 13.42 -6.58 -5.11
N PRO A 301 12.48 -7.45 -4.68
CA PRO A 301 11.57 -7.14 -3.58
C PRO A 301 12.26 -6.83 -2.24
N PHE A 302 13.47 -7.34 -2.01
CA PHE A 302 14.21 -7.07 -0.78
C PHE A 302 14.66 -5.62 -0.67
N LEU A 303 14.88 -4.91 -1.78
CA LEU A 303 15.14 -3.48 -1.74
C LEU A 303 13.91 -2.71 -1.25
N GLY A 304 12.74 -3.03 -1.77
CA GLY A 304 11.48 -2.47 -1.27
C GLY A 304 11.25 -2.79 0.19
N TRP A 305 11.44 -4.04 0.59
CA TRP A 305 11.37 -4.52 1.96
C TRP A 305 12.28 -3.72 2.89
N LEU A 306 13.55 -3.55 2.51
CA LEU A 306 14.53 -2.78 3.27
C LEU A 306 14.12 -1.29 3.35
N GLY A 307 13.64 -0.74 2.25
CA GLY A 307 13.17 0.65 2.19
C GLY A 307 12.04 0.91 3.18
N VAL A 308 11.04 0.03 3.22
CA VAL A 308 9.93 0.17 4.19
C VAL A 308 10.35 -0.15 5.61
N PHE A 309 11.22 -1.13 5.81
CA PHE A 309 11.80 -1.39 7.13
C PHE A 309 12.46 -0.13 7.72
N LEU A 310 13.27 0.56 6.93
CA LEU A 310 14.01 1.75 7.37
C LEU A 310 13.10 2.98 7.54
N THR A 311 12.17 3.20 6.62
CA THR A 311 11.37 4.44 6.56
C THR A 311 9.99 4.31 7.20
N GLY A 312 9.50 3.09 7.39
CA GLY A 312 8.13 2.82 7.81
C GLY A 312 7.05 3.11 6.76
N SER A 313 7.44 3.45 5.51
CA SER A 313 6.53 3.94 4.47
C SER A 313 6.85 3.34 3.11
N ASP A 314 5.87 2.69 2.48
CA ASP A 314 6.01 2.16 1.13
C ASP A 314 6.14 3.28 0.09
N THR A 315 5.48 4.41 0.30
CA THR A 315 5.67 5.64 -0.50
C THR A 315 7.13 6.09 -0.50
N SER A 316 7.75 6.14 0.67
CA SER A 316 9.16 6.54 0.81
C SER A 316 10.11 5.51 0.21
N SER A 317 9.82 4.22 0.35
CA SER A 317 10.59 3.14 -0.27
C SER A 317 10.55 3.24 -1.80
N ASN A 318 9.38 3.49 -2.38
CA ASN A 318 9.23 3.67 -3.81
C ASN A 318 9.94 4.94 -4.30
N ALA A 319 9.85 6.03 -3.55
CA ALA A 319 10.61 7.24 -3.87
C ALA A 319 12.13 6.96 -3.95
N LEU A 320 12.67 6.18 -2.99
CA LEU A 320 14.10 5.88 -2.91
C LEU A 320 14.57 4.90 -3.99
N PHE A 321 13.81 3.85 -4.24
CA PHE A 321 14.33 2.70 -4.99
C PHE A 321 13.63 2.42 -6.32
N ALA A 322 12.45 2.99 -6.62
CA ALA A 322 11.74 2.65 -7.86
C ALA A 322 12.55 3.01 -9.12
N ALA A 323 13.23 4.16 -9.15
CA ALA A 323 14.06 4.55 -10.28
C ALA A 323 15.29 3.62 -10.45
N LEU A 324 15.89 3.18 -9.35
CA LEU A 324 16.96 2.19 -9.34
C LEU A 324 16.44 0.84 -9.89
N GLN A 325 15.28 0.39 -9.45
CA GLN A 325 14.63 -0.83 -9.93
C GLN A 325 14.36 -0.78 -11.43
N ALA A 326 13.78 0.31 -11.94
CA ALA A 326 13.51 0.49 -13.36
C ALA A 326 14.79 0.45 -14.19
N THR A 327 15.84 1.17 -13.75
CA THR A 327 17.13 1.19 -14.45
C THR A 327 17.80 -0.18 -14.43
N THR A 328 17.79 -0.89 -13.30
CA THR A 328 18.35 -2.25 -13.21
C THR A 328 17.61 -3.22 -14.11
N ALA A 329 16.26 -3.15 -14.16
CA ALA A 329 15.44 -3.97 -15.02
C ALA A 329 15.84 -3.85 -16.49
N GLN A 330 15.99 -2.61 -16.97
CA GLN A 330 16.42 -2.33 -18.34
C GLN A 330 17.82 -2.90 -18.63
N GLN A 331 18.74 -2.86 -17.67
CA GLN A 331 20.09 -3.41 -17.83
C GLN A 331 20.14 -4.94 -17.89
N ILE A 332 19.27 -5.63 -17.14
CA ILE A 332 19.19 -7.10 -17.15
C ILE A 332 18.19 -7.65 -18.16
N GLY A 333 17.52 -6.79 -18.94
CA GLY A 333 16.60 -7.18 -20.01
C GLY A 333 15.25 -7.72 -19.53
N VAL A 334 14.74 -7.24 -18.39
CA VAL A 334 13.40 -7.56 -17.89
C VAL A 334 12.52 -6.32 -17.85
N SER A 335 11.21 -6.49 -17.67
CA SER A 335 10.28 -5.37 -17.58
C SER A 335 10.59 -4.48 -16.37
N ASP A 336 10.69 -3.19 -16.62
CA ASP A 336 10.85 -2.16 -15.58
C ASP A 336 9.57 -2.04 -14.72
N LEU A 337 8.38 -2.15 -15.32
CA LEU A 337 7.11 -2.24 -14.60
C LEU A 337 7.12 -3.38 -13.57
N LEU A 338 7.65 -4.54 -13.95
CA LEU A 338 7.73 -5.71 -13.07
C LEU A 338 8.59 -5.42 -11.83
N LEU A 339 9.80 -4.90 -12.01
CA LEU A 339 10.69 -4.67 -10.87
C LEU A 339 10.27 -3.47 -10.01
N VAL A 340 9.68 -2.44 -10.60
CA VAL A 340 9.07 -1.33 -9.85
C VAL A 340 7.87 -1.83 -9.02
N ALA A 341 7.02 -2.67 -9.58
CA ALA A 341 5.96 -3.32 -8.82
C ALA A 341 6.50 -4.24 -7.72
N ALA A 342 7.58 -4.97 -7.99
CA ALA A 342 8.25 -5.82 -7.02
C ALA A 342 8.84 -5.02 -5.85
N ASN A 343 9.31 -3.78 -6.08
CA ASN A 343 9.72 -2.88 -5.01
C ASN A 343 8.55 -2.59 -4.05
N THR A 344 7.41 -2.21 -4.59
CA THR A 344 6.17 -1.96 -3.82
C THR A 344 5.71 -3.23 -3.10
N THR A 345 5.59 -4.36 -3.80
CA THR A 345 5.11 -5.62 -3.19
C THR A 345 6.10 -6.23 -2.19
N GLY A 346 7.39 -5.99 -2.36
CA GLY A 346 8.40 -6.26 -1.34
C GLY A 346 8.26 -5.33 -0.15
N GLY A 347 8.03 -4.05 -0.40
CA GLY A 347 7.80 -3.03 0.61
C GLY A 347 6.66 -3.38 1.56
N VAL A 348 5.53 -3.90 1.05
CA VAL A 348 4.40 -4.28 1.92
C VAL A 348 4.78 -5.33 2.95
N THR A 349 5.69 -6.25 2.63
CA THR A 349 6.18 -7.26 3.58
C THR A 349 7.13 -6.68 4.62
N GLY A 350 7.85 -5.60 4.29
CA GLY A 350 8.68 -4.82 5.22
C GLY A 350 7.89 -4.04 6.26
N LYS A 351 6.64 -3.69 5.94
CA LYS A 351 5.79 -2.91 6.84
C LYS A 351 5.56 -3.56 8.19
N MET A 352 5.42 -4.90 8.24
CA MET A 352 5.18 -5.62 9.48
C MET A 352 6.35 -5.62 10.47
N ILE A 353 7.54 -5.22 10.03
CA ILE A 353 8.74 -5.13 10.88
C ILE A 353 9.26 -3.71 11.05
N SER A 354 8.66 -2.72 10.39
CA SER A 354 9.12 -1.35 10.50
C SER A 354 9.00 -0.86 11.96
N PRO A 355 10.03 -0.17 12.50
CA PRO A 355 10.01 0.33 13.88
C PRO A 355 8.79 1.17 14.19
N GLN A 356 8.34 1.99 13.23
CA GLN A 356 7.14 2.81 13.36
C GLN A 356 5.87 1.95 13.55
N SER A 357 5.67 0.92 12.72
CA SER A 357 4.48 0.06 12.82
C SER A 357 4.49 -0.77 14.10
N ILE A 358 5.67 -1.24 14.51
CA ILE A 358 5.85 -2.00 15.75
C ILE A 358 5.54 -1.11 16.97
N ALA A 359 6.06 0.11 17.02
CA ALA A 359 5.79 1.04 18.12
C ALA A 359 4.30 1.35 18.24
N ILE A 360 3.61 1.62 17.12
CA ILE A 360 2.16 1.87 17.09
C ILE A 360 1.39 0.63 17.58
N ALA A 361 1.76 -0.55 17.09
CA ALA A 361 1.11 -1.80 17.50
C ALA A 361 1.31 -2.10 18.98
N CYS A 362 2.53 -1.92 19.52
CA CYS A 362 2.83 -2.07 20.95
C CYS A 362 2.02 -1.08 21.80
N ALA A 363 1.95 0.18 21.40
CA ALA A 363 1.16 1.20 22.10
C ALA A 363 -0.34 0.83 22.13
N ALA A 364 -0.87 0.35 21.01
CA ALA A 364 -2.29 -0.02 20.88
C ALA A 364 -2.71 -1.20 21.79
N VAL A 365 -1.77 -2.08 22.17
CA VAL A 365 -2.06 -3.28 22.99
C VAL A 365 -1.43 -3.19 24.39
N GLY A 366 -0.86 -2.04 24.77
CA GLY A 366 -0.26 -1.83 26.10
C GLY A 366 1.08 -2.55 26.30
N LEU A 367 1.84 -2.82 25.23
CA LEU A 367 3.15 -3.48 25.26
C LEU A 367 4.31 -2.50 25.00
N VAL A 368 4.17 -1.23 25.37
CA VAL A 368 5.25 -0.24 25.25
C VAL A 368 6.49 -0.74 25.99
N GLY A 369 7.66 -0.70 25.33
CA GLY A 369 8.94 -1.24 25.84
C GLY A 369 9.18 -2.72 25.50
N LYS A 370 8.26 -3.39 24.82
CA LYS A 370 8.40 -4.78 24.33
C LYS A 370 8.45 -4.88 22.80
N GLU A 371 8.89 -3.82 22.15
CA GLU A 371 8.97 -3.73 20.68
C GLU A 371 9.88 -4.82 20.09
N SER A 372 10.95 -5.19 20.81
CA SER A 372 11.85 -6.25 20.37
C SER A 372 11.20 -7.63 20.33
N ASP A 373 10.25 -7.92 21.22
CA ASP A 373 9.54 -9.21 21.23
C ASP A 373 8.59 -9.29 20.01
N LEU A 374 7.91 -8.18 19.72
CA LEU A 374 7.03 -8.10 18.56
C LEU A 374 7.83 -8.17 17.24
N PHE A 375 9.00 -7.51 17.18
CA PHE A 375 9.92 -7.62 16.05
C PHE A 375 10.37 -9.06 15.83
N ARG A 376 10.82 -9.76 16.88
CA ARG A 376 11.23 -11.19 16.78
C ARG A 376 10.10 -12.08 16.32
N PHE A 377 8.86 -11.76 16.71
CA PHE A 377 7.70 -12.49 16.26
C PHE A 377 7.45 -12.30 14.75
N THR A 378 7.52 -11.06 14.27
CA THR A 378 7.12 -10.71 12.89
C THR A 378 8.22 -10.90 11.84
N VAL A 379 9.51 -10.75 12.20
CA VAL A 379 10.63 -10.74 11.23
C VAL A 379 10.74 -12.02 10.40
N LYS A 380 10.53 -13.18 11.01
CA LYS A 380 10.57 -14.47 10.29
C LYS A 380 9.47 -14.57 9.23
N HIS A 381 8.27 -14.07 9.55
CA HIS A 381 7.13 -14.05 8.62
C HIS A 381 7.37 -13.05 7.50
N SER A 382 7.89 -11.88 7.82
CA SER A 382 8.27 -10.85 6.88
C SER A 382 9.27 -11.38 5.84
N LEU A 383 10.34 -12.02 6.28
CA LEU A 383 11.34 -12.59 5.38
C LEU A 383 10.77 -13.70 4.49
N ILE A 384 9.94 -14.60 5.04
CA ILE A 384 9.31 -15.66 4.25
C ILE A 384 8.42 -15.05 3.16
N PHE A 385 7.61 -14.04 3.49
CA PHE A 385 6.75 -13.39 2.50
C PHE A 385 7.56 -12.61 1.46
N THR A 386 8.65 -11.97 1.84
CA THR A 386 9.55 -11.32 0.88
C THR A 386 10.16 -12.33 -0.09
N CYS A 387 10.60 -13.51 0.42
CA CYS A 387 11.06 -14.60 -0.45
C CYS A 387 9.95 -15.09 -1.39
N MET A 388 8.70 -15.21 -0.92
CA MET A 388 7.57 -15.59 -1.79
C MET A 388 7.34 -14.55 -2.90
N VAL A 389 7.40 -13.25 -2.57
CA VAL A 389 7.33 -12.19 -3.58
C VAL A 389 8.49 -12.30 -4.57
N GLY A 390 9.72 -12.57 -4.10
CA GLY A 390 10.88 -12.81 -4.96
C GLY A 390 10.69 -13.97 -5.94
N VAL A 391 10.11 -15.08 -5.46
CA VAL A 391 9.76 -16.21 -6.33
C VAL A 391 8.70 -15.82 -7.36
N ILE A 392 7.63 -15.14 -6.94
CA ILE A 392 6.56 -14.67 -7.85
C ILE A 392 7.16 -13.74 -8.90
N THR A 393 7.97 -12.76 -8.50
CA THR A 393 8.63 -11.82 -9.43
C THR A 393 9.51 -12.54 -10.43
N THR A 394 10.29 -13.52 -9.99
CA THR A 394 11.15 -14.32 -10.87
C THR A 394 10.32 -15.15 -11.85
N LEU A 395 9.25 -15.78 -11.38
CA LEU A 395 8.33 -16.52 -12.27
C LEU A 395 7.68 -15.59 -13.31
N GLN A 396 7.27 -14.39 -12.90
CA GLN A 396 6.70 -13.40 -13.82
C GLN A 396 7.73 -12.87 -14.82
N ALA A 397 8.99 -12.74 -14.42
CA ALA A 397 10.05 -12.31 -15.32
C ALA A 397 10.35 -13.30 -16.46
N TYR A 398 10.26 -14.62 -16.19
CA TYR A 398 10.80 -15.64 -17.11
C TYR A 398 9.79 -16.70 -17.55
N VAL A 399 8.74 -16.96 -16.78
CA VAL A 399 7.77 -18.05 -17.05
C VAL A 399 6.37 -17.48 -17.29
N LEU A 400 5.92 -16.57 -16.42
CA LEU A 400 4.58 -16.01 -16.45
C LEU A 400 4.58 -14.60 -17.07
N THR A 401 5.34 -14.40 -18.13
CA THR A 401 5.54 -13.09 -18.80
C THR A 401 4.24 -12.47 -19.30
N TRP A 402 3.24 -13.30 -19.63
CA TRP A 402 1.90 -12.86 -19.99
C TRP A 402 1.14 -12.13 -18.86
N MET A 403 1.62 -12.22 -17.63
CA MET A 403 1.06 -11.48 -16.50
C MET A 403 1.53 -10.01 -16.46
N ILE A 404 2.53 -9.61 -17.22
CA ILE A 404 2.98 -8.23 -17.32
C ILE A 404 1.97 -7.45 -18.18
N PRO A 405 1.50 -6.26 -17.75
CA PRO A 405 0.52 -5.46 -18.51
C PRO A 405 0.97 -5.10 -19.90
#